data_160ee6434a917e3a40b2893e45f3c7d4
#
_entry.id   160ee6434a917e3a40b2893e45f3c7d4
#
_cell.length_a   1.000
_cell.length_b   1.000
_cell.length_c   1.000
_cell.angle_alpha   90.00
_cell.angle_beta   90.00
_cell.angle_gamma   90.00
#
_symmetry.space_group_name_H-M   'P 1'
#
loop_
_entity.id
_entity.type
_entity.pdbx_description
1 polymer ?
#
loop_
_entity_poly.entity_id
_entity_poly.type
_entity_poly.pdbx_seq_one_letter_code
_entity_poly.pdbx_strand_id
1 'polypeptide(L)'
;GQVSNFRRRPSHQYFSLKDEGAVIQATIWAGVFKKLGFELEEGMKINVVGRVQIYEPSGSYSIIIEKAEPDGIGALAIQFEQLRKKLTAEGYFDDRHKQALPNFVKKIGVVTSPSGAVIRDIITTVSRRFPGVEILLFPTKVQGEGAAQEIAENIQKANQRDDLDLLIVGRGGGSIEDLWAFNEEIVVQSIFESRLPV
;
A
#
# COMPACT_ATOMS: atom_id res chain seq x y z
N GLY A 1 4.67 -15.07 13.32
CA GLY A 1 5.75 -15.82 12.64
C GLY A 1 5.71 -15.64 11.14
N GLN A 2 6.80 -16.01 10.45
CA GLN A 2 6.91 -15.94 9.00
C GLN A 2 6.50 -17.25 8.35
N VAL A 3 5.66 -17.19 7.32
CA VAL A 3 5.25 -18.32 6.50
C VAL A 3 6.43 -18.86 5.69
N SER A 4 6.64 -20.17 5.72
CA SER A 4 7.67 -20.82 4.92
C SER A 4 7.21 -22.22 4.48
N ASN A 5 7.77 -22.73 3.37
CA ASN A 5 7.38 -23.98 2.74
C ASN A 5 5.89 -24.04 2.34
N PHE A 6 5.31 -22.89 2.02
CA PHE A 6 3.92 -22.79 1.60
C PHE A 6 3.76 -23.17 0.13
N ARG A 7 2.87 -24.14 -0.12
CA ARG A 7 2.40 -24.48 -1.46
C ARG A 7 0.89 -24.55 -1.42
N ARG A 8 0.24 -23.63 -2.14
CA ARG A 8 -1.23 -23.58 -2.21
C ARG A 8 -1.82 -24.90 -2.65
N ARG A 9 -2.81 -25.39 -1.90
CA ARG A 9 -3.55 -26.63 -2.19
C ARG A 9 -5.05 -26.33 -2.29
N PRO A 10 -5.83 -27.17 -2.98
CA PRO A 10 -7.27 -26.92 -3.17
C PRO A 10 -8.10 -26.96 -1.88
N SER A 11 -7.63 -27.68 -0.84
CA SER A 11 -8.37 -27.86 0.41
C SER A 11 -7.66 -27.26 1.61
N HIS A 12 -6.97 -28.08 2.39
CA HIS A 12 -6.24 -27.66 3.58
C HIS A 12 -4.87 -27.12 3.20
N GLN A 13 -4.39 -26.13 3.95
CA GLN A 13 -3.07 -25.56 3.74
C GLN A 13 -2.10 -26.10 4.79
N TYR A 14 -0.91 -26.48 4.34
CA TYR A 14 0.19 -26.96 5.19
C TYR A 14 1.42 -26.13 4.89
N PHE A 15 2.04 -25.57 5.92
CA PHE A 15 3.25 -24.76 5.82
C PHE A 15 3.98 -24.75 7.15
N SER A 16 5.09 -24.05 7.22
CA SER A 16 5.82 -23.83 8.47
C SER A 16 5.70 -22.36 8.88
N LEU A 17 5.53 -22.14 10.17
CA LEU A 17 5.72 -20.80 10.77
C LEU A 17 7.11 -20.78 11.41
N LYS A 18 7.92 -19.81 11.04
CA LYS A 18 9.26 -19.60 11.57
C LYS A 18 9.43 -18.22 12.19
N ASP A 19 10.26 -18.13 13.20
CA ASP A 19 10.84 -16.90 13.73
C ASP A 19 12.38 -17.03 13.78
N GLU A 20 13.03 -16.14 14.53
CA GLU A 20 14.50 -16.14 14.64
C GLU A 20 15.08 -17.37 15.33
N GLY A 21 14.29 -18.09 16.14
CA GLY A 21 14.77 -19.19 17.00
C GLY A 21 14.09 -20.53 16.78
N ALA A 22 12.93 -20.56 16.10
CA ALA A 22 12.11 -21.77 16.04
C ALA A 22 11.32 -21.90 14.74
N VAL A 23 10.90 -23.15 14.46
CA VAL A 23 10.01 -23.50 13.35
C VAL A 23 8.94 -24.45 13.86
N ILE A 24 7.67 -24.16 13.57
CA ILE A 24 6.56 -25.06 13.88
C ILE A 24 5.75 -25.37 12.61
N GLN A 25 5.31 -26.62 12.45
CA GLN A 25 4.40 -26.98 11.37
C GLN A 25 3.02 -26.38 11.63
N ALA A 26 2.39 -25.83 10.60
CA ALA A 26 1.10 -25.17 10.67
C ALA A 26 0.11 -25.77 9.69
N THR A 27 -1.14 -25.89 10.13
CA THR A 27 -2.25 -26.36 9.30
C THR A 27 -3.42 -25.40 9.40
N ILE A 28 -3.95 -25.00 8.23
CA ILE A 28 -5.22 -24.28 8.15
C ILE A 28 -6.24 -25.17 7.43
N TRP A 29 -7.35 -25.47 8.09
CA TRP A 29 -8.43 -26.24 7.49
C TRP A 29 -9.17 -25.40 6.43
N ALA A 30 -9.69 -26.07 5.40
CA ALA A 30 -10.36 -25.41 4.26
C ALA A 30 -11.45 -24.40 4.66
N GLY A 31 -12.22 -24.70 5.71
CA GLY A 31 -13.27 -23.81 6.22
C GLY A 31 -12.75 -22.52 6.81
N VAL A 32 -11.59 -22.56 7.47
CA VAL A 32 -10.89 -21.38 8.02
C VAL A 32 -10.20 -20.64 6.89
N PHE A 33 -9.49 -21.34 6.01
CA PHE A 33 -8.76 -20.77 4.89
C PHE A 33 -9.67 -19.94 3.95
N LYS A 34 -10.88 -20.42 3.66
CA LYS A 34 -11.88 -19.69 2.87
C LYS A 34 -12.39 -18.40 3.53
N LYS A 35 -12.23 -18.28 4.84
CA LYS A 35 -12.67 -17.11 5.61
C LYS A 35 -11.55 -16.11 5.88
N LEU A 36 -10.31 -16.43 5.47
CA LEU A 36 -9.21 -15.47 5.55
C LEU A 36 -9.50 -14.29 4.63
N GLY A 37 -9.44 -13.08 5.15
CA GLY A 37 -9.64 -11.86 4.38
C GLY A 37 -8.43 -11.42 3.56
N PHE A 38 -7.42 -12.31 3.39
CA PHE A 38 -6.18 -12.03 2.67
C PHE A 38 -5.68 -13.30 1.97
N GLU A 39 -4.82 -13.12 0.97
CA GLU A 39 -4.10 -14.23 0.34
C GLU A 39 -2.83 -14.56 1.14
N LEU A 40 -2.68 -15.86 1.47
CA LEU A 40 -1.50 -16.35 2.16
C LEU A 40 -0.39 -16.62 1.14
N GLU A 41 0.80 -16.08 1.40
CA GLU A 41 1.96 -16.17 0.52
C GLU A 41 3.22 -16.62 1.27
N GLU A 42 4.16 -17.21 0.51
CA GLU A 42 5.50 -17.55 1.02
C GLU A 42 6.23 -16.31 1.50
N GLY A 43 6.84 -16.39 2.67
CA GLY A 43 7.59 -15.26 3.25
C GLY A 43 6.75 -14.23 4.01
N MET A 44 5.41 -14.31 3.94
CA MET A 44 4.52 -13.39 4.66
C MET A 44 4.66 -13.55 6.17
N LYS A 45 4.71 -12.44 6.91
CA LYS A 45 4.57 -12.46 8.37
C LYS A 45 3.11 -12.44 8.77
N ILE A 46 2.72 -13.37 9.64
CA ILE A 46 1.33 -13.48 10.13
C ILE A 46 1.28 -13.68 11.64
N ASN A 47 0.23 -13.15 12.25
CA ASN A 47 -0.19 -13.48 13.60
C ASN A 47 -1.27 -14.54 13.52
N VAL A 48 -1.12 -15.59 14.31
CA VAL A 48 -2.05 -16.71 14.31
C VAL A 48 -2.57 -17.01 15.71
N VAL A 49 -3.84 -17.40 15.77
CA VAL A 49 -4.45 -18.00 16.94
C VAL A 49 -4.83 -19.43 16.57
N GLY A 50 -4.45 -20.38 17.40
CA GLY A 50 -4.69 -21.79 17.11
C GLY A 50 -4.34 -22.69 18.29
N ARG A 51 -4.52 -23.99 18.08
CA ARG A 51 -4.22 -25.02 19.08
C ARG A 51 -2.99 -25.81 18.66
N VAL A 52 -2.04 -25.93 19.59
CA VAL A 52 -0.89 -26.82 19.40
C VAL A 52 -1.34 -28.27 19.65
N GLN A 53 -0.98 -29.17 18.74
CA GLN A 53 -1.21 -30.60 18.89
C GLN A 53 0.07 -31.37 18.65
N ILE A 54 0.12 -32.56 19.25
CA ILE A 54 1.19 -33.53 19.06
C ILE A 54 0.66 -34.61 18.12
N TYR A 55 1.42 -34.92 17.08
CA TYR A 55 1.15 -36.09 16.26
C TYR A 55 1.89 -37.30 16.88
N GLU A 56 1.16 -38.11 17.62
CA GLU A 56 1.71 -39.22 18.45
C GLU A 56 2.66 -40.16 17.68
N PRO A 57 2.36 -40.57 16.41
CA PRO A 57 3.21 -41.50 15.70
C PRO A 57 4.64 -41.03 15.45
N SER A 58 4.86 -39.73 15.35
CA SER A 58 6.19 -39.12 15.11
C SER A 58 6.67 -38.20 16.23
N GLY A 59 5.86 -37.93 17.26
CA GLY A 59 6.16 -37.02 18.33
C GLY A 59 6.31 -35.55 17.85
N SER A 60 5.84 -35.21 16.64
CA SER A 60 5.99 -33.89 16.07
C SER A 60 4.92 -32.92 16.56
N TYR A 61 5.33 -31.70 16.81
CA TYR A 61 4.41 -30.61 17.18
C TYR A 61 3.90 -29.87 15.94
N SER A 62 2.62 -29.53 15.95
CA SER A 62 2.02 -28.69 14.93
C SER A 62 1.00 -27.74 15.54
N ILE A 63 0.73 -26.61 14.86
CA ILE A 63 -0.34 -25.70 15.23
C ILE A 63 -1.49 -25.80 14.23
N ILE A 64 -2.70 -26.06 14.74
CA ILE A 64 -3.93 -25.93 13.95
C ILE A 64 -4.43 -24.51 14.10
N ILE A 65 -4.40 -23.76 13.01
CA ILE A 65 -4.76 -22.34 12.98
C ILE A 65 -6.28 -22.21 12.89
N GLU A 66 -6.84 -21.45 13.82
CA GLU A 66 -8.26 -21.09 13.91
C GLU A 66 -8.51 -19.68 13.38
N LYS A 67 -7.53 -18.79 13.54
CA LYS A 67 -7.57 -17.42 13.02
C LYS A 67 -6.16 -17.02 12.61
N ALA A 68 -6.06 -16.33 11.49
CA ALA A 68 -4.81 -15.72 11.07
C ALA A 68 -5.08 -14.31 10.53
N GLU A 69 -4.14 -13.43 10.75
CA GLU A 69 -4.12 -12.08 10.20
C GLU A 69 -2.67 -11.71 9.84
N PRO A 70 -2.45 -10.94 8.79
CA PRO A 70 -1.13 -10.46 8.46
C PRO A 70 -0.54 -9.63 9.62
N ASP A 71 0.76 -9.80 9.86
CA ASP A 71 1.47 -9.05 10.89
C ASP A 71 1.63 -7.59 10.44
N GLY A 72 1.25 -6.64 11.31
CA GLY A 72 1.28 -5.21 11.01
C GLY A 72 0.04 -4.65 10.30
N ILE A 73 -0.67 -5.42 9.49
CA ILE A 73 -1.85 -4.92 8.74
C ILE A 73 -2.99 -4.53 9.69
N GLY A 74 -3.20 -5.25 10.79
CA GLY A 74 -4.25 -4.91 11.75
C GLY A 74 -4.03 -3.53 12.37
N ALA A 75 -2.81 -3.18 12.75
CA ALA A 75 -2.48 -1.88 13.31
C ALA A 75 -2.60 -0.76 12.26
N LEU A 76 -2.10 -1.00 11.04
CA LEU A 76 -2.20 -0.05 9.93
C LEU A 76 -3.65 0.16 9.49
N ALA A 77 -4.47 -0.90 9.46
CA ALA A 77 -5.89 -0.77 9.13
C ALA A 77 -6.65 0.08 10.17
N ILE A 78 -6.35 -0.09 11.46
CA ILE A 78 -6.93 0.74 12.53
C ILE A 78 -6.51 2.20 12.36
N GLN A 79 -5.22 2.45 12.13
CA GLN A 79 -4.69 3.81 11.90
C GLN A 79 -5.33 4.46 10.68
N PHE A 80 -5.46 3.73 9.57
CA PHE A 80 -6.14 4.20 8.36
C PHE A 80 -7.59 4.60 8.65
N GLU A 81 -8.36 3.75 9.33
CA GLU A 81 -9.76 4.04 9.68
C GLU A 81 -9.90 5.22 10.64
N GLN A 82 -8.99 5.36 11.60
CA GLN A 82 -8.96 6.51 12.50
C GLN A 82 -8.68 7.81 11.74
N LEU A 83 -7.66 7.81 10.88
CA LEU A 83 -7.33 8.97 10.05
C LEU A 83 -8.48 9.29 9.09
N ARG A 84 -9.05 8.31 8.42
CA ARG A 84 -10.19 8.48 7.51
C ARG A 84 -11.38 9.14 8.22
N LYS A 85 -11.73 8.67 9.43
CA LYS A 85 -12.81 9.26 10.24
C LYS A 85 -12.52 10.69 10.63
N LYS A 86 -11.30 10.99 11.07
CA LYS A 86 -10.85 12.33 11.41
C LYS A 86 -11.02 13.28 10.22
N LEU A 87 -10.40 12.95 9.08
CA LEU A 87 -10.42 13.78 7.88
C LEU A 87 -11.84 13.94 7.30
N THR A 88 -12.68 12.90 7.42
CA THR A 88 -14.10 13.01 7.04
C THR A 88 -14.84 14.03 7.90
N ALA A 89 -14.62 14.00 9.22
CA ALA A 89 -15.25 14.96 10.14
C ALA A 89 -14.76 16.40 9.91
N GLU A 90 -13.53 16.56 9.46
CA GLU A 90 -12.94 17.84 9.11
C GLU A 90 -13.30 18.34 7.69
N GLY A 91 -14.07 17.54 6.91
CA GLY A 91 -14.59 17.90 5.59
C GLY A 91 -13.61 17.76 4.43
N TYR A 92 -12.47 17.08 4.62
CA TYR A 92 -11.44 16.93 3.57
C TYR A 92 -11.96 16.23 2.31
N PHE A 93 -12.97 15.39 2.43
CA PHE A 93 -13.52 14.61 1.32
C PHE A 93 -14.78 15.22 0.69
N ASP A 94 -15.17 16.42 1.11
CA ASP A 94 -16.34 17.11 0.55
C ASP A 94 -16.12 17.45 -0.93
N ASP A 95 -17.13 17.21 -1.75
CA ASP A 95 -17.04 17.47 -3.21
C ASP A 95 -16.78 18.94 -3.55
N ARG A 96 -17.16 19.87 -2.68
CA ARG A 96 -16.90 21.32 -2.84
C ARG A 96 -15.40 21.68 -2.92
N HIS A 97 -14.52 20.81 -2.41
CA HIS A 97 -13.07 21.03 -2.42
C HIS A 97 -12.40 20.41 -3.65
N LYS A 98 -13.12 19.55 -4.39
CA LYS A 98 -12.59 18.91 -5.59
C LYS A 98 -12.48 19.91 -6.73
N GLN A 99 -11.31 19.96 -7.32
CA GLN A 99 -11.06 20.84 -8.45
C GLN A 99 -11.39 20.13 -9.76
N ALA A 100 -12.01 20.88 -10.69
CA ALA A 100 -12.28 20.37 -12.03
C ALA A 100 -10.97 20.19 -12.81
N LEU A 101 -10.86 19.10 -13.55
CA LEU A 101 -9.73 18.92 -14.45
C LEU A 101 -9.80 19.95 -15.61
N PRO A 102 -8.68 20.54 -16.01
CA PRO A 102 -8.64 21.46 -17.13
C PRO A 102 -8.98 20.77 -18.46
N ASN A 103 -9.73 21.45 -19.34
CA ASN A 103 -10.10 20.91 -20.65
C ASN A 103 -8.89 20.69 -21.58
N PHE A 104 -7.87 21.53 -21.45
CA PHE A 104 -6.63 21.44 -22.22
C PHE A 104 -5.45 21.46 -21.25
N VAL A 105 -4.70 20.39 -21.24
CA VAL A 105 -3.51 20.23 -20.42
C VAL A 105 -2.28 20.40 -21.33
N LYS A 106 -1.42 21.33 -20.96
CA LYS A 106 -0.14 21.58 -21.64
C LYS A 106 1.03 21.04 -20.86
N LYS A 107 0.96 21.11 -19.53
CA LYS A 107 2.06 20.68 -18.67
C LYS A 107 1.56 20.00 -17.41
N ILE A 108 2.04 18.79 -17.19
CA ILE A 108 1.71 17.94 -16.03
C ILE A 108 2.91 17.88 -15.08
N GLY A 109 2.69 18.22 -13.81
CA GLY A 109 3.64 17.88 -12.74
C GLY A 109 3.48 16.43 -12.31
N VAL A 110 4.57 15.71 -12.16
CA VAL A 110 4.53 14.31 -11.71
C VAL A 110 5.43 14.14 -10.49
N VAL A 111 4.84 13.84 -9.33
CA VAL A 111 5.51 13.59 -8.06
C VAL A 111 5.63 12.07 -7.89
N THR A 112 6.79 11.51 -8.24
CA THR A 112 7.05 10.06 -8.20
C THR A 112 8.54 9.76 -8.21
N SER A 113 8.90 8.48 -8.05
CA SER A 113 10.28 8.02 -8.15
C SER A 113 10.82 8.18 -9.58
N PRO A 114 12.03 8.73 -9.77
CA PRO A 114 12.62 8.93 -11.10
C PRO A 114 13.00 7.62 -11.81
N SER A 115 13.22 6.55 -11.07
CA SER A 115 13.64 5.24 -11.58
C SER A 115 12.51 4.20 -11.67
N GLY A 116 11.30 4.55 -11.21
CA GLY A 116 10.16 3.64 -11.14
C GLY A 116 9.55 3.31 -12.51
N ALA A 117 8.75 2.24 -12.56
CA ALA A 117 7.95 1.91 -13.74
C ALA A 117 6.89 2.99 -14.02
N VAL A 118 6.33 3.59 -12.97
CA VAL A 118 5.23 4.56 -13.05
C VAL A 118 5.55 5.74 -13.95
N ILE A 119 6.73 6.36 -13.80
CA ILE A 119 7.10 7.50 -14.66
C ILE A 119 7.20 7.10 -16.13
N ARG A 120 7.71 5.90 -16.42
CA ARG A 120 7.79 5.37 -17.80
C ARG A 120 6.40 5.12 -18.38
N ASP A 121 5.49 4.57 -17.57
CA ASP A 121 4.10 4.29 -17.99
C ASP A 121 3.35 5.60 -18.27
N ILE A 122 3.53 6.62 -17.42
CA ILE A 122 2.97 7.95 -17.64
C ILE A 122 3.51 8.55 -18.93
N ILE A 123 4.84 8.59 -19.12
CA ILE A 123 5.47 9.13 -20.34
C ILE A 123 4.97 8.40 -21.57
N THR A 124 4.98 7.06 -21.55
CA THR A 124 4.54 6.24 -22.70
C THR A 124 3.07 6.50 -23.03
N THR A 125 2.23 6.58 -22.01
CA THR A 125 0.78 6.78 -22.19
C THR A 125 0.49 8.17 -22.74
N VAL A 126 1.08 9.21 -22.14
CA VAL A 126 0.89 10.60 -22.55
C VAL A 126 1.44 10.82 -23.96
N SER A 127 2.67 10.36 -24.27
CA SER A 127 3.28 10.53 -25.58
C SER A 127 2.49 9.86 -26.70
N ARG A 128 1.85 8.72 -26.40
CA ARG A 128 1.00 8.03 -27.38
C ARG A 128 -0.36 8.68 -27.60
N ARG A 129 -0.95 9.25 -26.54
CA ARG A 129 -2.31 9.81 -26.55
C ARG A 129 -2.35 11.28 -26.90
N PHE A 130 -1.41 12.05 -26.41
CA PHE A 130 -1.33 13.49 -26.61
C PHE A 130 0.13 13.98 -26.52
N PRO A 131 0.91 13.83 -27.60
CA PRO A 131 2.36 14.07 -27.62
C PRO A 131 2.79 15.52 -27.38
N GLY A 132 1.86 16.48 -27.39
CA GLY A 132 2.12 17.89 -27.12
C GLY A 132 2.18 18.26 -25.63
N VAL A 133 1.92 17.31 -24.70
CA VAL A 133 1.95 17.58 -23.25
C VAL A 133 3.38 17.46 -22.73
N GLU A 134 3.81 18.50 -22.02
CA GLU A 134 5.07 18.47 -21.26
C GLU A 134 4.87 17.75 -19.91
N ILE A 135 5.85 16.92 -19.53
CA ILE A 135 5.89 16.27 -18.23
C ILE A 135 7.04 16.85 -17.42
N LEU A 136 6.74 17.47 -16.30
CA LEU A 136 7.73 17.93 -15.33
C LEU A 136 7.78 16.98 -14.14
N LEU A 137 8.88 16.24 -14.03
CA LEU A 137 9.11 15.32 -12.92
C LEU A 137 9.61 16.06 -11.69
N PHE A 138 8.98 15.81 -10.55
CA PHE A 138 9.46 16.11 -9.21
C PHE A 138 9.99 14.80 -8.62
N PRO A 139 11.30 14.54 -8.70
CA PRO A 139 11.88 13.29 -8.21
C PRO A 139 11.61 13.16 -6.71
N THR A 140 11.01 12.04 -6.30
CA THR A 140 10.47 11.89 -4.96
C THR A 140 10.66 10.46 -4.48
N LYS A 141 11.11 10.29 -3.24
CA LYS A 141 11.07 9.02 -2.53
C LYS A 141 9.60 8.70 -2.22
N VAL A 142 9.11 7.55 -2.69
CA VAL A 142 7.69 7.19 -2.59
C VAL A 142 7.41 6.02 -1.65
N GLN A 143 8.42 5.55 -0.89
CA GLN A 143 8.29 4.50 0.11
C GLN A 143 9.40 4.59 1.15
N GLY A 144 9.16 4.00 2.34
CA GLY A 144 10.10 3.96 3.45
C GLY A 144 10.13 5.28 4.23
N GLU A 145 11.01 5.35 5.21
CA GLU A 145 11.13 6.47 6.14
C GLU A 145 11.39 7.81 5.40
N GLY A 146 10.67 8.86 5.79
CA GLY A 146 10.77 10.19 5.19
C GLY A 146 10.04 10.38 3.85
N ALA A 147 9.45 9.32 3.26
CA ALA A 147 8.78 9.42 1.97
C ALA A 147 7.58 10.37 2.02
N ALA A 148 6.75 10.31 3.06
CA ALA A 148 5.58 11.19 3.20
C ALA A 148 5.96 12.67 3.23
N GLN A 149 7.02 13.00 3.96
CA GLN A 149 7.54 14.36 4.04
C GLN A 149 8.01 14.86 2.66
N GLU A 150 8.79 14.03 1.95
CA GLU A 150 9.31 14.40 0.62
C GLU A 150 8.19 14.53 -0.43
N ILE A 151 7.14 13.68 -0.36
CA ILE A 151 5.95 13.78 -1.20
C ILE A 151 5.26 15.13 -0.95
N ALA A 152 4.99 15.47 0.32
CA ALA A 152 4.33 16.71 0.70
C ALA A 152 5.13 17.94 0.24
N GLU A 153 6.45 17.97 0.47
CA GLU A 153 7.33 19.06 0.02
C GLU A 153 7.31 19.23 -1.50
N ASN A 154 7.33 18.11 -2.26
CA ASN A 154 7.32 18.20 -3.71
C ASN A 154 5.95 18.61 -4.28
N ILE A 155 4.84 18.28 -3.61
CA ILE A 155 3.53 18.84 -3.92
C ILE A 155 3.56 20.36 -3.70
N GLN A 156 4.10 20.84 -2.58
CA GLN A 156 4.22 22.27 -2.30
C GLN A 156 5.12 23.00 -3.31
N LYS A 157 6.27 22.41 -3.68
CA LYS A 157 7.15 22.97 -4.74
C LYS A 157 6.44 23.07 -6.09
N ALA A 158 5.64 22.05 -6.44
CA ALA A 158 4.84 22.06 -7.66
C ALA A 158 3.78 23.18 -7.63
N ASN A 159 3.16 23.44 -6.48
CA ASN A 159 2.18 24.50 -6.31
C ASN A 159 2.75 25.92 -6.40
N GLN A 160 4.06 26.09 -6.27
CA GLN A 160 4.76 27.37 -6.47
C GLN A 160 4.97 27.72 -7.95
N ARG A 161 4.64 26.79 -8.85
CA ARG A 161 4.84 26.95 -10.30
C ARG A 161 3.53 27.33 -10.99
N ASP A 162 3.54 28.43 -11.72
CA ASP A 162 2.36 28.92 -12.43
C ASP A 162 2.16 28.28 -13.81
N ASP A 163 3.16 27.50 -14.29
CA ASP A 163 3.16 26.85 -15.60
C ASP A 163 2.61 25.42 -15.59
N LEU A 164 2.13 24.91 -14.45
CA LEU A 164 1.54 23.57 -14.33
C LEU A 164 0.01 23.65 -14.37
N ASP A 165 -0.60 22.71 -15.09
CA ASP A 165 -2.04 22.59 -15.22
C ASP A 165 -2.65 21.61 -14.20
N LEU A 166 -1.93 20.56 -13.86
CA LEU A 166 -2.34 19.54 -12.88
C LEU A 166 -1.13 18.76 -12.33
N LEU A 167 -1.36 18.02 -11.26
CA LEU A 167 -0.38 17.10 -10.66
C LEU A 167 -0.84 15.66 -10.75
N ILE A 168 0.12 14.76 -10.95
CA ILE A 168 -0.04 13.34 -10.71
C ILE A 168 0.90 12.97 -9.57
N VAL A 169 0.34 12.51 -8.45
CA VAL A 169 1.10 12.08 -7.28
C VAL A 169 0.88 10.59 -7.09
N GLY A 170 1.95 9.80 -7.14
CA GLY A 170 1.73 8.38 -7.05
C GLY A 170 2.97 7.51 -7.12
N ARG A 171 2.72 6.21 -6.91
CA ARG A 171 3.70 5.13 -7.09
C ARG A 171 3.03 3.91 -7.70
N GLY A 172 3.83 2.92 -8.08
CA GLY A 172 3.32 1.61 -8.52
C GLY A 172 2.76 0.80 -7.34
N GLY A 173 2.26 -0.39 -7.63
CA GLY A 173 1.76 -1.32 -6.63
C GLY A 173 2.83 -1.70 -5.59
N GLY A 174 2.40 -2.34 -4.51
CA GLY A 174 3.24 -2.78 -3.40
C GLY A 174 2.39 -3.25 -2.22
N SER A 175 3.05 -3.65 -1.13
CA SER A 175 2.39 -3.97 0.12
C SER A 175 1.74 -2.73 0.75
N ILE A 176 0.84 -2.92 1.71
CA ILE A 176 0.21 -1.79 2.41
C ILE A 176 1.24 -0.93 3.15
N GLU A 177 2.30 -1.54 3.66
CA GLU A 177 3.41 -0.87 4.31
C GLU A 177 4.17 0.03 3.32
N ASP A 178 4.39 -0.46 2.10
CA ASP A 178 5.04 0.31 1.03
C ASP A 178 4.20 1.50 0.57
N LEU A 179 2.87 1.36 0.61
CA LEU A 179 1.93 2.40 0.22
C LEU A 179 1.64 3.38 1.35
N TRP A 180 2.07 3.07 2.57
CA TRP A 180 1.68 3.79 3.78
C TRP A 180 2.02 5.27 3.75
N ALA A 181 3.14 5.65 3.12
CA ALA A 181 3.53 7.05 2.99
C ALA A 181 2.44 7.95 2.39
N PHE A 182 1.58 7.41 1.53
CA PHE A 182 0.44 8.13 0.95
C PHE A 182 -0.76 8.23 1.88
N ASN A 183 -0.78 7.47 2.99
CA ASN A 183 -1.80 7.53 4.05
C ASN A 183 -1.38 8.44 5.22
N GLU A 184 -0.24 9.08 5.14
CA GLU A 184 0.19 10.04 6.15
C GLU A 184 -0.60 11.36 6.03
N GLU A 185 -1.04 11.91 7.16
CA GLU A 185 -1.87 13.12 7.21
C GLU A 185 -1.22 14.31 6.46
N ILE A 186 0.09 14.44 6.55
CA ILE A 186 0.85 15.51 5.88
C ILE A 186 0.69 15.48 4.36
N VAL A 187 0.60 14.28 3.77
CA VAL A 187 0.39 14.13 2.32
C VAL A 187 -1.04 14.48 1.95
N VAL A 188 -2.02 14.00 2.72
CA VAL A 188 -3.44 14.32 2.50
C VAL A 188 -3.66 15.82 2.60
N GLN A 189 -3.08 16.47 3.61
CA GLN A 189 -3.14 17.92 3.78
C GLN A 189 -2.53 18.66 2.58
N SER A 190 -1.36 18.25 2.12
CA SER A 190 -0.69 18.88 0.97
C SER A 190 -1.51 18.76 -0.33
N ILE A 191 -2.23 17.64 -0.50
CA ILE A 191 -3.16 17.46 -1.62
C ILE A 191 -4.38 18.38 -1.46
N PHE A 192 -4.95 18.42 -0.26
CA PHE A 192 -6.13 19.25 0.04
C PHE A 192 -5.86 20.74 -0.16
N GLU A 193 -4.70 21.23 0.25
CA GLU A 193 -4.26 22.61 0.12
C GLU A 193 -3.74 22.94 -1.29
N SER A 194 -3.67 21.95 -2.18
CA SER A 194 -3.14 22.16 -3.52
C SER A 194 -4.02 23.11 -4.32
N ARG A 195 -3.38 24.10 -4.94
CA ARG A 195 -4.02 24.99 -5.92
C ARG A 195 -4.26 24.30 -7.26
N LEU A 196 -3.47 23.26 -7.55
CA LEU A 196 -3.58 22.48 -8.78
C LEU A 196 -4.47 21.24 -8.53
N PRO A 197 -5.25 20.79 -9.51
CA PRO A 197 -5.89 19.49 -9.45
C PRO A 197 -4.86 18.37 -9.25
N VAL A 198 -5.10 17.45 -8.32
CA VAL A 198 -4.20 16.34 -7.98
C VAL A 198 -4.90 15.01 -8.21
#